data_d5ed142d7b4821eba35c56ec62395a1b
#
_entry.id   d5ed142d7b4821eba35c56ec62395a1b
#
_cell.length_a   1.000
_cell.length_b   1.000
_cell.length_c   1.000
_cell.angle_alpha   90.00
_cell.angle_beta   90.00
_cell.angle_gamma   90.00
#
_symmetry.space_group_name_H-M   'P 1'
#
loop_
_entity.id
_entity.type
_entity.pdbx_description
1 polymer ?
#
loop_
_entity_poly.entity_id
_entity_poly.type
_entity_poly.pdbx_seq_one_letter_code
_entity_poly.pdbx_strand_id
1 'polypeptide(L)'
;VHPSSETSSSPSPGSELGRALLAYGEARRVAAAEARRELSLNELDARALLFVADNPGARPSHVRDHLGITSAGVTTLIDRLVQRGAVRRDLDDEDRRVNHITAIIDLDSPPWSQLRAFDAAVEEAVSDVDPAEAHRLARLLDRITARAVR
;
A
#
# COMPACT_ATOMS: atom_id res chain seq x y z
N VAL A 1 -53.28 -11.33 -21.70
CA VAL A 1 -51.84 -11.56 -21.70
C VAL A 1 -51.17 -10.20 -21.76
N HIS A 2 -50.70 -9.70 -20.60
CA HIS A 2 -49.90 -8.47 -20.53
C HIS A 2 -48.42 -8.88 -20.63
N PRO A 3 -47.63 -8.27 -21.52
CA PRO A 3 -46.19 -8.39 -21.46
C PRO A 3 -45.65 -7.50 -20.30
N SER A 4 -45.06 -8.12 -19.32
CA SER A 4 -44.30 -7.44 -18.27
C SER A 4 -43.06 -6.80 -18.90
N SER A 5 -43.07 -5.48 -19.00
CA SER A 5 -41.92 -4.69 -19.39
C SER A 5 -40.88 -4.75 -18.24
N GLU A 6 -39.90 -5.63 -18.36
CA GLU A 6 -38.71 -5.56 -17.53
C GLU A 6 -37.93 -4.29 -17.92
N THR A 7 -38.15 -3.25 -17.16
CA THR A 7 -37.31 -2.04 -17.21
C THR A 7 -35.95 -2.41 -16.68
N SER A 8 -35.06 -2.80 -17.59
CA SER A 8 -33.63 -2.91 -17.30
C SER A 8 -33.12 -1.50 -17.00
N SER A 9 -33.17 -1.09 -15.73
CA SER A 9 -32.67 0.19 -15.28
C SER A 9 -31.14 0.15 -15.34
N SER A 10 -30.55 0.80 -16.33
CA SER A 10 -29.10 0.99 -16.38
C SER A 10 -28.65 1.69 -15.09
N PRO A 11 -27.57 1.20 -14.45
CA PRO A 11 -27.07 1.83 -13.22
C PRO A 11 -26.66 3.28 -13.49
N SER A 12 -26.87 4.15 -12.49
CA SER A 12 -26.45 5.55 -12.60
C SER A 12 -24.91 5.65 -12.69
N PRO A 13 -24.35 6.65 -13.40
CA PRO A 13 -22.89 6.84 -13.50
C PRO A 13 -22.17 6.86 -12.14
N GLY A 14 -22.80 7.43 -11.11
CA GLY A 14 -22.25 7.43 -9.75
C GLY A 14 -22.17 6.04 -9.13
N SER A 15 -23.16 5.14 -9.40
CA SER A 15 -23.12 3.76 -8.91
C SER A 15 -22.11 2.90 -9.68
N GLU A 16 -21.87 3.19 -10.95
CA GLU A 16 -20.83 2.52 -11.75
C GLU A 16 -19.43 2.86 -11.26
N LEU A 17 -19.14 4.14 -11.03
CA LEU A 17 -17.88 4.60 -10.45
C LEU A 17 -17.68 4.00 -9.07
N GLY A 18 -18.70 4.01 -8.20
CA GLY A 18 -18.63 3.41 -6.88
C GLY A 18 -18.26 1.92 -6.92
N ARG A 19 -18.89 1.16 -7.81
CA ARG A 19 -18.54 -0.27 -8.00
C ARG A 19 -17.12 -0.45 -8.52
N ALA A 20 -16.66 0.37 -9.46
CA ALA A 20 -15.31 0.31 -10.00
C ALA A 20 -14.26 0.57 -8.90
N LEU A 21 -14.50 1.58 -8.05
CA LEU A 21 -13.61 1.89 -6.93
C LEU A 21 -13.56 0.76 -5.88
N LEU A 22 -14.70 0.15 -5.57
CA LEU A 22 -14.75 -1.01 -4.66
C LEU A 22 -14.01 -2.21 -5.26
N ALA A 23 -14.20 -2.49 -6.55
CA ALA A 23 -13.51 -3.57 -7.25
C ALA A 23 -11.99 -3.33 -7.29
N TYR A 24 -11.55 -2.11 -7.55
CA TYR A 24 -10.14 -1.72 -7.49
C TYR A 24 -9.56 -1.94 -6.08
N GLY A 25 -10.25 -1.47 -5.05
CA GLY A 25 -9.81 -1.65 -3.65
C GLY A 25 -9.70 -3.13 -3.27
N GLU A 26 -10.65 -3.96 -3.70
CA GLU A 26 -10.61 -5.40 -3.46
C GLU A 26 -9.47 -6.09 -4.22
N ALA A 27 -9.27 -5.77 -5.49
CA ALA A 27 -8.16 -6.30 -6.28
C ALA A 27 -6.80 -5.97 -5.65
N ARG A 28 -6.62 -4.73 -5.20
CA ARG A 28 -5.41 -4.29 -4.49
C ARG A 28 -5.20 -5.06 -3.18
N ARG A 29 -6.28 -5.26 -2.42
CA ARG A 29 -6.23 -6.02 -1.16
C ARG A 29 -5.84 -7.49 -1.38
N VAL A 30 -6.42 -8.12 -2.41
CA VAL A 30 -6.10 -9.51 -2.78
C VAL A 30 -4.65 -9.64 -3.21
N ALA A 31 -4.18 -8.79 -4.12
CA ALA A 31 -2.79 -8.79 -4.59
C ALA A 31 -1.79 -8.61 -3.44
N ALA A 32 -2.05 -7.68 -2.52
CA ALA A 32 -1.22 -7.47 -1.34
C ALA A 32 -1.21 -8.70 -0.41
N ALA A 33 -2.35 -9.38 -0.24
CA ALA A 33 -2.43 -10.59 0.57
C ALA A 33 -1.65 -11.76 -0.06
N GLU A 34 -1.72 -11.91 -1.37
CA GLU A 34 -0.97 -12.93 -2.10
C GLU A 34 0.55 -12.69 -2.01
N ALA A 35 1.00 -11.48 -2.25
CA ALA A 35 2.41 -11.10 -2.12
C ALA A 35 2.93 -11.40 -0.69
N ARG A 36 2.18 -11.05 0.33
CA ARG A 36 2.55 -11.35 1.72
C ARG A 36 2.62 -12.85 1.99
N ARG A 37 1.67 -13.63 1.46
CA ARG A 37 1.66 -15.08 1.62
C ARG A 37 2.90 -15.73 0.98
N GLU A 38 3.24 -15.34 -0.23
CA GLU A 38 4.41 -15.86 -0.95
C GLU A 38 5.72 -15.52 -0.23
N LEU A 39 5.80 -14.31 0.33
CA LEU A 39 6.95 -13.87 1.13
C LEU A 39 6.89 -14.34 2.58
N SER A 40 5.84 -15.03 3.01
CA SER A 40 5.58 -15.42 4.41
C SER A 40 5.67 -14.21 5.36
N LEU A 41 5.15 -13.06 4.94
CA LEU A 41 5.07 -11.83 5.74
C LEU A 41 3.66 -11.66 6.32
N ASN A 42 3.58 -11.18 7.55
CA ASN A 42 2.32 -10.62 8.05
C ASN A 42 2.12 -9.19 7.54
N GLU A 43 0.93 -8.65 7.75
CA GLU A 43 0.57 -7.32 7.24
C GLU A 43 1.41 -6.20 7.84
N LEU A 44 1.67 -6.24 9.14
CA LEU A 44 2.46 -5.20 9.81
C LEU A 44 3.91 -5.23 9.37
N ASP A 45 4.49 -6.42 9.19
CA ASP A 45 5.88 -6.57 8.71
C ASP A 45 6.01 -6.03 7.27
N ALA A 46 5.04 -6.33 6.40
CA ALA A 46 5.04 -5.82 5.02
C ALA A 46 4.89 -4.29 4.99
N ARG A 47 3.98 -3.73 5.76
CA ARG A 47 3.78 -2.27 5.86
C ARG A 47 5.02 -1.56 6.42
N ALA A 48 5.66 -2.12 7.45
CA ALA A 48 6.90 -1.58 8.01
C ALA A 48 8.03 -1.60 6.98
N LEU A 49 8.18 -2.72 6.26
CA LEU A 49 9.22 -2.89 5.25
C LEU A 49 9.09 -1.86 4.12
N LEU A 50 7.87 -1.69 3.58
CA LEU A 50 7.59 -0.69 2.56
C LEU A 50 7.87 0.73 3.08
N PHE A 51 7.41 1.05 4.29
CA PHE A 51 7.67 2.36 4.90
C PHE A 51 9.16 2.64 5.06
N VAL A 52 9.94 1.68 5.57
CA VAL A 52 11.40 1.83 5.76
C VAL A 52 12.12 1.96 4.41
N ALA A 53 11.68 1.23 3.39
CA ALA A 53 12.25 1.32 2.06
C ALA A 53 12.02 2.70 1.41
N ASP A 54 10.85 3.29 1.63
CA ASP A 54 10.52 4.63 1.15
C ASP A 54 11.13 5.75 2.02
N ASN A 55 11.59 5.41 3.23
CA ASN A 55 12.18 6.35 4.20
C ASN A 55 13.50 5.80 4.76
N PRO A 56 14.57 5.76 3.95
CA PRO A 56 15.88 5.26 4.38
C PRO A 56 16.37 6.01 5.64
N GLY A 57 16.84 5.25 6.63
CA GLY A 57 17.26 5.82 7.90
C GLY A 57 16.10 6.20 8.84
N ALA A 58 14.91 5.67 8.64
CA ALA A 58 13.78 5.89 9.54
C ALA A 58 14.11 5.42 10.97
N ARG A 59 13.64 6.19 11.96
CA ARG A 59 13.76 5.79 13.37
C ARG A 59 12.64 4.81 13.75
N PRO A 60 12.85 3.93 14.74
CA PRO A 60 11.77 3.06 15.25
C PRO A 60 10.50 3.82 15.65
N SER A 61 10.63 5.05 16.17
CA SER A 61 9.48 5.91 16.48
C SER A 61 8.67 6.29 15.24
N HIS A 62 9.32 6.54 14.11
CA HIS A 62 8.62 6.85 12.86
C HIS A 62 7.83 5.63 12.36
N VAL A 63 8.42 4.42 12.45
CA VAL A 63 7.74 3.17 12.11
C VAL A 63 6.55 2.93 13.03
N ARG A 64 6.74 3.14 14.35
CA ARG A 64 5.67 3.04 15.35
C ARG A 64 4.48 3.95 15.00
N ASP A 65 4.77 5.21 14.74
CA ASP A 65 3.74 6.22 14.50
C ASP A 65 3.01 5.97 13.17
N HIS A 66 3.75 5.54 12.14
CA HIS A 66 3.16 5.15 10.85
C HIS A 66 2.23 3.93 10.97
N LEU A 67 2.60 2.94 11.79
CA LEU A 67 1.82 1.72 11.96
C LEU A 67 0.72 1.82 13.01
N GLY A 68 0.80 2.82 13.92
CA GLY A 68 -0.14 2.97 15.03
C GLY A 68 0.01 1.87 16.09
N ILE A 69 1.22 1.37 16.33
CA ILE A 69 1.49 0.28 17.28
C ILE A 69 2.30 0.77 18.50
N THR A 70 2.47 -0.11 19.49
CA THR A 70 3.25 0.21 20.70
C THR A 70 4.76 0.16 20.46
N SER A 71 5.55 0.80 21.34
CA SER A 71 7.01 0.74 21.28
C SER A 71 7.55 -0.69 21.41
N ALA A 72 6.94 -1.54 22.23
CA ALA A 72 7.31 -2.95 22.33
C ALA A 72 6.98 -3.71 21.03
N GLY A 73 5.82 -3.40 20.42
CA GLY A 73 5.40 -3.98 19.13
C GLY A 73 6.37 -3.65 18.00
N VAL A 74 6.81 -2.38 17.90
CA VAL A 74 7.77 -1.99 16.86
C VAL A 74 9.15 -2.64 17.06
N THR A 75 9.60 -2.79 18.29
CA THR A 75 10.87 -3.48 18.58
C THR A 75 10.84 -4.91 18.09
N THR A 76 9.80 -5.67 18.49
CA THR A 76 9.61 -7.06 18.07
C THR A 76 9.49 -7.20 16.53
N LEU A 77 8.77 -6.28 15.90
CA LEU A 77 8.60 -6.25 14.45
C LEU A 77 9.94 -6.03 13.73
N ILE A 78 10.71 -5.04 14.18
CA ILE A 78 12.03 -4.75 13.59
C ILE A 78 12.97 -5.93 13.81
N ASP A 79 12.96 -6.58 14.98
CA ASP A 79 13.77 -7.77 15.24
C ASP A 79 13.47 -8.90 14.25
N ARG A 80 12.19 -9.16 13.95
CA ARG A 80 11.81 -10.15 12.94
C ARG A 80 12.33 -9.78 11.54
N LEU A 81 12.20 -8.51 11.13
CA LEU A 81 12.69 -8.06 9.84
C LEU A 81 14.22 -8.13 9.72
N VAL A 82 14.94 -7.85 10.81
CA VAL A 82 16.41 -8.04 10.88
C VAL A 82 16.77 -9.52 10.75
N GLN A 83 16.08 -10.40 11.49
CA GLN A 83 16.31 -11.85 11.42
C GLN A 83 16.06 -12.42 10.02
N ARG A 84 15.13 -11.82 9.26
CA ARG A 84 14.86 -12.17 7.86
C ARG A 84 15.90 -11.61 6.89
N GLY A 85 16.80 -10.75 7.32
CA GLY A 85 17.73 -10.06 6.45
C GLY A 85 17.04 -9.03 5.54
N ALA A 86 15.87 -8.52 5.92
CA ALA A 86 15.12 -7.55 5.13
C ALA A 86 15.48 -6.10 5.49
N VAL A 87 15.86 -5.86 6.74
CA VAL A 87 16.32 -4.56 7.22
C VAL A 87 17.55 -4.72 8.09
N ARG A 88 18.31 -3.65 8.27
CA ARG A 88 19.37 -3.54 9.27
C ARG A 88 19.12 -2.38 10.19
N ARG A 89 19.76 -2.44 11.38
CA ARG A 89 19.85 -1.31 12.29
C ARG A 89 21.23 -0.67 12.15
N ASP A 90 21.23 0.62 11.91
CA ASP A 90 22.42 1.43 11.91
C ASP A 90 22.41 2.33 13.14
N LEU A 91 23.55 2.50 13.80
CA LEU A 91 23.70 3.48 14.86
C LEU A 91 24.03 4.83 14.22
N ASP A 92 23.48 5.89 14.78
CA ASP A 92 23.85 7.24 14.37
C ASP A 92 25.32 7.51 14.73
N ASP A 93 26.09 8.10 13.83
CA ASP A 93 27.51 8.38 14.02
C ASP A 93 27.75 9.44 15.10
N GLU A 94 26.81 10.37 15.29
CA GLU A 94 26.91 11.47 16.26
C GLU A 94 26.29 11.10 17.60
N ASP A 95 25.17 10.33 17.61
CA ASP A 95 24.52 9.86 18.83
C ASP A 95 24.22 8.35 18.74
N ARG A 96 25.09 7.54 19.33
CA ARG A 96 24.95 6.07 19.40
C ARG A 96 23.68 5.58 20.11
N ARG A 97 22.88 6.46 20.70
CA ARG A 97 21.59 6.14 21.29
C ARG A 97 20.47 6.13 20.24
N VAL A 98 20.73 6.68 19.07
CA VAL A 98 19.76 6.75 17.96
C VAL A 98 19.99 5.58 17.02
N ASN A 99 18.97 4.74 16.86
CA ASN A 99 18.97 3.68 15.89
C ASN A 99 18.23 4.15 14.62
N HIS A 100 18.83 3.88 13.48
CA HIS A 100 18.19 4.03 12.17
C HIS A 100 17.89 2.67 11.58
N ILE A 101 16.79 2.57 10.86
CA ILE A 101 16.38 1.34 10.20
C ILE A 101 16.48 1.57 8.70
N THR A 102 17.19 0.68 8.02
CA THR A 102 17.40 0.73 6.57
C THR A 102 16.99 -0.59 5.95
N ALA A 103 16.18 -0.55 4.89
CA ALA A 103 15.90 -1.74 4.09
C ALA A 103 17.15 -2.15 3.31
N ILE A 104 17.45 -3.46 3.31
CA ILE A 104 18.60 -4.03 2.61
C ILE A 104 18.20 -5.00 1.50
N ILE A 105 16.91 -5.05 1.22
CA ILE A 105 16.34 -5.80 0.10
C ILE A 105 16.07 -4.85 -1.07
N ASP A 106 16.02 -5.43 -2.26
CA ASP A 106 15.65 -4.72 -3.48
C ASP A 106 14.16 -4.96 -3.78
N LEU A 107 13.34 -3.90 -3.62
CA LEU A 107 11.90 -3.94 -3.91
C LEU A 107 11.58 -3.89 -5.42
N ASP A 108 12.57 -3.68 -6.27
CA ASP A 108 12.39 -3.68 -7.72
C ASP A 108 12.73 -5.04 -8.34
N SER A 109 13.28 -5.97 -7.53
CA SER A 109 13.66 -7.32 -7.95
C SER A 109 12.88 -8.41 -7.21
N PRO A 110 12.62 -9.57 -7.86
CA PRO A 110 12.04 -10.73 -7.20
C PRO A 110 12.92 -11.24 -6.03
N PRO A 111 12.33 -11.77 -4.97
CA PRO A 111 10.88 -11.97 -4.80
C PRO A 111 10.16 -10.73 -4.24
N TRP A 112 10.88 -9.70 -3.81
CA TRP A 112 10.35 -8.57 -3.05
C TRP A 112 9.51 -7.60 -3.89
N SER A 113 9.76 -7.54 -5.21
CA SER A 113 8.98 -6.71 -6.15
C SER A 113 7.49 -7.03 -6.15
N GLN A 114 7.08 -8.20 -5.69
CA GLN A 114 5.67 -8.57 -5.55
C GLN A 114 4.90 -7.67 -4.58
N LEU A 115 5.58 -7.08 -3.57
CA LEU A 115 4.95 -6.13 -2.65
C LEU A 115 4.46 -4.85 -3.32
N ARG A 116 5.03 -4.51 -4.49
CA ARG A 116 4.68 -3.32 -5.29
C ARG A 116 4.07 -3.65 -6.65
N ALA A 117 3.93 -4.93 -6.98
CA ALA A 117 3.55 -5.36 -8.34
C ALA A 117 2.19 -4.80 -8.78
N PHE A 118 1.20 -4.77 -7.91
CA PHE A 118 -0.12 -4.21 -8.22
C PHE A 118 -0.04 -2.70 -8.48
N ASP A 119 0.63 -1.96 -7.59
CA ASP A 119 0.76 -0.51 -7.72
C ASP A 119 1.57 -0.16 -9.00
N ALA A 120 2.64 -0.90 -9.31
CA ALA A 120 3.41 -0.74 -10.56
C ALA A 120 2.57 -1.02 -11.81
N ALA A 121 1.74 -2.07 -11.80
CA ALA A 121 0.83 -2.36 -12.92
C ALA A 121 -0.23 -1.27 -13.10
N VAL A 122 -0.70 -0.66 -12.02
CA VAL A 122 -1.62 0.48 -12.09
C VAL A 122 -0.91 1.71 -12.67
N GLU A 123 0.30 2.02 -12.25
CA GLU A 123 1.09 3.14 -12.81
C GLU A 123 1.32 2.95 -14.31
N GLU A 124 1.65 1.74 -14.75
CA GLU A 124 1.77 1.42 -16.16
C GLU A 124 0.46 1.63 -16.91
N ALA A 125 -0.65 1.11 -16.37
CA ALA A 125 -1.97 1.23 -17.00
C ALA A 125 -2.46 2.69 -17.11
N VAL A 126 -2.12 3.56 -16.15
CA VAL A 126 -2.51 4.97 -16.20
C VAL A 126 -1.56 5.84 -17.02
N SER A 127 -0.38 5.35 -17.40
CA SER A 127 0.59 6.11 -18.19
C SER A 127 0.08 6.47 -19.58
N ASP A 128 -0.81 5.65 -20.16
CA ASP A 128 -1.41 5.85 -21.47
C ASP A 128 -2.68 6.71 -21.45
N VAL A 129 -3.14 7.13 -20.27
CA VAL A 129 -4.35 7.96 -20.13
C VAL A 129 -4.02 9.40 -20.53
N ASP A 130 -4.95 10.04 -21.25
CA ASP A 130 -4.82 11.48 -21.57
C ASP A 130 -4.55 12.31 -20.32
N PRO A 131 -3.53 13.19 -20.31
CA PRO A 131 -3.13 13.94 -19.12
C PRO A 131 -4.26 14.79 -18.52
N ALA A 132 -5.12 15.37 -19.33
CA ALA A 132 -6.24 16.18 -18.83
C ALA A 132 -7.33 15.30 -18.19
N GLU A 133 -7.55 14.11 -18.72
CA GLU A 133 -8.45 13.12 -18.14
C GLU A 133 -7.89 12.56 -16.83
N ALA A 134 -6.63 12.16 -16.81
CA ALA A 134 -5.95 11.71 -15.61
C ALA A 134 -6.02 12.75 -14.48
N HIS A 135 -5.78 14.03 -14.79
CA HIS A 135 -5.88 15.11 -13.82
C HIS A 135 -7.31 15.30 -13.27
N ARG A 136 -8.33 15.20 -14.14
CA ARG A 136 -9.74 15.27 -13.70
C ARG A 136 -10.11 14.11 -12.79
N LEU A 137 -9.68 12.90 -13.14
CA LEU A 137 -9.91 11.70 -12.35
C LEU A 137 -9.22 11.78 -10.97
N ALA A 138 -7.95 12.18 -10.94
CA ALA A 138 -7.21 12.34 -9.70
C ALA A 138 -7.94 13.30 -8.73
N ARG A 139 -8.35 14.48 -9.18
CA ARG A 139 -9.11 15.43 -8.35
C ARG A 139 -10.46 14.90 -7.89
N LEU A 140 -11.11 14.07 -8.70
CA LEU A 140 -12.36 13.42 -8.30
C LEU A 140 -12.11 12.40 -7.19
N LEU A 141 -11.08 11.57 -7.33
CA LEU A 141 -10.70 10.57 -6.33
C LEU A 141 -10.30 11.22 -5.00
N ASP A 142 -9.53 12.31 -5.04
CA ASP A 142 -9.17 13.09 -3.84
C ASP A 142 -10.40 13.58 -3.08
N ARG A 143 -11.39 14.13 -3.80
CA ARG A 143 -12.64 14.60 -3.18
C ARG A 143 -13.47 13.46 -2.59
N ILE A 144 -13.54 12.32 -3.28
CA ILE A 144 -14.24 11.12 -2.80
C ILE A 144 -13.57 10.62 -1.53
N THR A 145 -12.25 10.44 -1.56
CA THR A 145 -11.46 9.97 -0.42
C THR A 145 -11.60 10.89 0.79
N ALA A 146 -11.48 12.21 0.59
CA ALA A 146 -11.63 13.18 1.67
C ALA A 146 -13.02 13.17 2.33
N ARG A 147 -14.06 12.73 1.61
CA ARG A 147 -15.42 12.59 2.17
C ARG A 147 -15.65 11.24 2.85
N ALA A 148 -15.00 10.19 2.36
CA ALA A 148 -15.17 8.83 2.88
C ALA A 148 -14.42 8.57 4.20
N VAL A 149 -13.38 9.35 4.50
CA VAL A 149 -12.52 9.19 5.70
C VAL A 149 -13.00 10.04 6.90
N ARG A 150 -14.13 10.71 6.80
CA ARG A 150 -14.70 11.52 7.90
C ARG A 150 -15.47 10.70 8.92
#